data_c72e1d8f6c2a406a24bed99bc4596331
#
_entry.id   c72e1d8f6c2a406a24bed99bc4596331
#
_cell.length_a   1.000
_cell.length_b   1.000
_cell.length_c   1.000
_cell.angle_alpha   90.00
_cell.angle_beta   90.00
_cell.angle_gamma   90.00
#
_symmetry.space_group_name_H-M   'P 1'
#
loop_
_entity.id
_entity.type
_entity.pdbx_description
1 polymer ?
#
loop_
_entity_poly.entity_id
_entity_poly.type
_entity_poly.pdbx_seq_one_letter_code
_entity_poly.pdbx_strand_id
1 'polypeptide(L)'
;MTIFKAASPEGTRDKLFAECLRLRGIRSSLMELFSSRSYKEIMTPELEYYDLFVRAENPLPQETMFKLVDRSGRLLVMRPDCTAPIARLVASHFKDAEGPFRLCYDETVFRSAAGLDGADSELPQCGVELIGAPGLRGDIEIVSLAVDAVRSAGLRDFRLELGHADFFFGLTEELGLSREDEEALRACIESRSFALLDELVAGYSGEAAQCLRRLPYLFGGPEILDEAAALTSNPRALAAVERLRDIWRELVSAGRGDCISFDLGLVQGLDYYTGVIFRCWTPGAPSSVLAGGRYDRLLCDFGLELAGAGFAVYVGALASCFECPEPEAAKTLIFYESGCLAEAVALLGGGAELSCFATEAESLEYARRAGMKLLVVSKNGIKEVDPNV
;
A
#
# COMPACT_ATOMS: atom_id res chain seq x y z
N MET A 1 -35.07 -6.04 26.16
CA MET A 1 -34.65 -6.06 24.77
C MET A 1 -33.24 -5.49 24.71
N THR A 2 -32.21 -6.29 24.43
CA THR A 2 -30.82 -5.79 24.37
C THR A 2 -30.66 -5.04 23.06
N ILE A 3 -30.46 -3.72 23.10
CA ILE A 3 -30.17 -2.91 21.93
C ILE A 3 -28.68 -3.11 21.66
N PHE A 4 -28.33 -3.63 20.48
CA PHE A 4 -26.95 -3.70 20.04
C PHE A 4 -26.37 -2.29 19.91
N LYS A 5 -25.12 -2.10 20.35
CA LYS A 5 -24.40 -0.85 20.12
C LYS A 5 -24.18 -0.70 18.60
N ALA A 6 -24.68 0.39 18.05
CA ALA A 6 -24.44 0.71 16.63
C ALA A 6 -23.03 1.31 16.46
N ALA A 7 -22.00 0.49 16.68
CA ALA A 7 -20.61 0.89 16.57
C ALA A 7 -19.80 -0.25 15.93
N SER A 8 -18.90 0.10 15.03
CA SER A 8 -17.88 -0.82 14.48
C SER A 8 -16.83 -1.16 15.54
N PRO A 9 -16.10 -2.29 15.41
CA PRO A 9 -14.95 -2.59 16.25
C PRO A 9 -13.89 -1.49 16.18
N GLU A 10 -13.09 -1.39 17.24
CA GLU A 10 -11.95 -0.46 17.28
C GLU A 10 -10.98 -0.72 16.10
N GLY A 11 -10.48 0.36 15.49
CA GLY A 11 -9.63 0.28 14.31
C GLY A 11 -10.36 -0.07 13.00
N THR A 12 -11.71 -0.15 13.02
CA THR A 12 -12.51 -0.36 11.81
C THR A 12 -13.58 0.72 11.66
N ARG A 13 -14.01 1.00 10.45
CA ARG A 13 -15.05 1.97 10.16
C ARG A 13 -15.79 1.68 8.87
N ASP A 14 -17.03 2.12 8.80
CA ASP A 14 -17.79 2.11 7.55
C ASP A 14 -17.21 3.14 6.56
N LYS A 15 -17.13 2.75 5.30
CA LYS A 15 -16.76 3.63 4.17
C LYS A 15 -18.00 3.84 3.32
N LEU A 16 -18.35 5.12 3.04
CA LEU A 16 -19.63 5.46 2.43
C LEU A 16 -19.45 6.22 1.11
N PHE A 17 -20.41 6.05 0.22
CA PHE A 17 -20.66 6.84 -0.98
C PHE A 17 -19.42 7.24 -1.78
N ALA A 18 -19.08 8.50 -1.71
CA ALA A 18 -17.98 9.11 -2.44
C ALA A 18 -16.63 8.50 -2.08
N GLU A 19 -16.40 8.14 -0.81
CA GLU A 19 -15.19 7.46 -0.39
C GLU A 19 -15.06 6.09 -1.08
N CYS A 20 -16.16 5.32 -1.16
CA CYS A 20 -16.16 4.02 -1.85
C CYS A 20 -15.81 4.17 -3.34
N LEU A 21 -16.36 5.19 -4.00
CA LEU A 21 -16.07 5.47 -5.42
C LEU A 21 -14.60 5.81 -5.62
N ARG A 22 -14.03 6.64 -4.75
CA ARG A 22 -12.61 7.02 -4.80
C ARG A 22 -11.68 5.83 -4.60
N LEU A 23 -11.90 5.03 -3.56
CA LEU A 23 -11.12 3.82 -3.29
C LEU A 23 -11.16 2.87 -4.49
N ARG A 24 -12.33 2.67 -5.08
CA ARG A 24 -12.51 1.84 -6.28
C ARG A 24 -11.76 2.41 -7.49
N GLY A 25 -11.85 3.72 -7.71
CA GLY A 25 -11.16 4.39 -8.82
C GLY A 25 -9.65 4.23 -8.74
N ILE A 26 -9.06 4.43 -7.55
CA ILE A 26 -7.63 4.23 -7.33
C ILE A 26 -7.23 2.78 -7.60
N ARG A 27 -7.95 1.80 -7.04
CA ARG A 27 -7.69 0.37 -7.25
C ARG A 27 -7.75 0.02 -8.74
N SER A 28 -8.79 0.44 -9.45
CA SER A 28 -8.92 0.19 -10.89
C SER A 28 -7.75 0.76 -11.68
N SER A 29 -7.35 2.01 -11.44
CA SER A 29 -6.23 2.63 -12.15
C SER A 29 -4.90 1.91 -11.91
N LEU A 30 -4.65 1.44 -10.67
CA LEU A 30 -3.46 0.69 -10.33
C LEU A 30 -3.45 -0.69 -11.00
N MET A 31 -4.55 -1.44 -10.93
CA MET A 31 -4.64 -2.77 -11.52
C MET A 31 -4.57 -2.73 -13.05
N GLU A 32 -5.16 -1.71 -13.68
CA GLU A 32 -5.01 -1.47 -15.13
C GLU A 32 -3.56 -1.18 -15.51
N LEU A 33 -2.86 -0.35 -14.73
CA LEU A 33 -1.43 -0.08 -14.94
C LEU A 33 -0.62 -1.38 -14.83
N PHE A 34 -0.78 -2.16 -13.75
CA PHE A 34 -0.02 -3.38 -13.51
C PHE A 34 -0.26 -4.41 -14.62
N SER A 35 -1.52 -4.60 -15.02
CA SER A 35 -1.89 -5.48 -16.13
C SER A 35 -1.24 -5.01 -17.46
N SER A 36 -1.22 -3.70 -17.75
CA SER A 36 -0.59 -3.13 -18.94
C SER A 36 0.93 -3.36 -18.98
N ARG A 37 1.54 -3.61 -17.82
CA ARG A 37 2.98 -3.94 -17.65
C ARG A 37 3.23 -5.44 -17.54
N SER A 38 2.24 -6.27 -17.92
CA SER A 38 2.30 -7.75 -17.93
C SER A 38 2.40 -8.38 -16.52
N TYR A 39 2.00 -7.66 -15.48
CA TYR A 39 1.80 -8.25 -14.16
C TYR A 39 0.47 -9.00 -14.15
N LYS A 40 0.49 -10.25 -13.68
CA LYS A 40 -0.68 -11.13 -13.59
C LYS A 40 -1.29 -11.05 -12.22
N GLU A 41 -2.57 -10.80 -12.17
CA GLU A 41 -3.31 -10.72 -10.92
C GLU A 41 -3.39 -12.08 -10.23
N ILE A 42 -3.15 -12.06 -8.93
CA ILE A 42 -3.32 -13.21 -8.03
C ILE A 42 -4.12 -12.78 -6.81
N MET A 43 -4.75 -13.74 -6.16
CA MET A 43 -5.39 -13.56 -4.86
C MET A 43 -4.91 -14.64 -3.89
N THR A 44 -4.52 -14.20 -2.69
CA THR A 44 -4.15 -15.10 -1.59
C THR A 44 -5.30 -15.16 -0.56
N PRO A 45 -5.40 -16.24 0.24
CA PRO A 45 -6.40 -16.29 1.31
C PRO A 45 -6.24 -15.15 2.31
N GLU A 46 -7.36 -14.66 2.85
CA GLU A 46 -7.33 -13.70 3.97
C GLU A 46 -6.87 -14.33 5.28
N LEU A 47 -7.03 -15.66 5.41
CA LEU A 47 -6.59 -16.44 6.55
C LEU A 47 -5.35 -17.27 6.18
N GLU A 48 -4.30 -17.09 6.95
CA GLU A 48 -3.05 -17.83 6.81
C GLU A 48 -2.65 -18.50 8.13
N TYR A 49 -1.77 -19.49 8.07
CA TYR A 49 -1.20 -20.04 9.28
C TYR A 49 -0.28 -19.03 9.96
N TYR A 50 -0.42 -18.90 11.27
CA TYR A 50 0.42 -18.04 12.10
C TYR A 50 1.92 -18.29 11.89
N ASP A 51 2.30 -19.56 11.71
CA ASP A 51 3.67 -20.00 11.48
C ASP A 51 4.32 -19.34 10.25
N LEU A 52 3.52 -18.94 9.24
CA LEU A 52 4.01 -18.25 8.05
C LEU A 52 4.72 -16.94 8.38
N PHE A 53 4.28 -16.25 9.43
CA PHE A 53 4.77 -14.91 9.77
C PHE A 53 5.73 -14.88 10.96
N VAL A 54 5.89 -15.97 11.69
CA VAL A 54 6.73 -16.02 12.90
C VAL A 54 7.95 -16.93 12.78
N ARG A 55 7.98 -17.81 11.78
CA ARG A 55 9.12 -18.72 11.51
C ARG A 55 10.08 -18.15 10.48
N ALA A 56 9.74 -17.09 9.77
CA ALA A 56 10.67 -16.39 8.89
C ALA A 56 11.87 -15.88 9.69
N GLU A 57 13.01 -15.70 9.04
CA GLU A 57 14.21 -15.11 9.67
C GLU A 57 13.87 -13.78 10.38
N ASN A 58 12.82 -13.10 9.93
CA ASN A 58 12.38 -11.80 10.42
C ASN A 58 10.86 -11.79 10.66
N PRO A 59 10.42 -12.18 11.85
CA PRO A 59 9.01 -12.30 12.17
C PRO A 59 8.36 -10.92 12.31
N LEU A 60 7.13 -10.79 11.80
CA LEU A 60 6.32 -9.62 12.08
C LEU A 60 5.95 -9.55 13.57
N PRO A 61 5.78 -8.34 14.15
CA PRO A 61 5.40 -8.17 15.54
C PRO A 61 4.09 -8.93 15.85
N GLN A 62 4.16 -9.87 16.77
CA GLN A 62 3.05 -10.79 17.05
C GLN A 62 1.82 -10.11 17.66
N GLU A 63 2.02 -8.99 18.34
CA GLU A 63 1.00 -8.15 18.95
C GLU A 63 0.14 -7.40 17.92
N THR A 64 0.68 -7.25 16.69
CA THR A 64 -0.04 -6.57 15.60
C THR A 64 -0.95 -7.51 14.81
N MET A 65 -0.94 -8.82 15.10
CA MET A 65 -1.68 -9.82 14.33
C MET A 65 -3.04 -10.12 14.96
N PHE A 66 -4.10 -10.13 14.15
CA PHE A 66 -5.40 -10.69 14.53
C PHE A 66 -5.33 -12.21 14.47
N LYS A 67 -5.44 -12.88 15.63
CA LYS A 67 -5.25 -14.32 15.78
C LYS A 67 -6.59 -15.05 15.93
N LEU A 68 -6.72 -16.20 15.25
CA LEU A 68 -7.90 -17.06 15.27
C LEU A 68 -7.48 -18.52 15.48
N VAL A 69 -8.41 -19.36 15.85
CA VAL A 69 -8.17 -20.81 16.00
C VAL A 69 -9.12 -21.56 15.06
N ASP A 70 -8.57 -22.46 14.24
CA ASP A 70 -9.39 -23.31 13.37
C ASP A 70 -10.06 -24.47 14.15
N ARG A 71 -10.92 -25.23 13.46
CA ARG A 71 -11.63 -26.37 14.05
C ARG A 71 -10.70 -27.49 14.56
N SER A 72 -9.46 -27.53 14.08
CA SER A 72 -8.44 -28.51 14.45
C SER A 72 -7.53 -28.00 15.58
N GLY A 73 -7.79 -26.79 16.12
CA GLY A 73 -6.99 -26.17 17.17
C GLY A 73 -5.70 -25.50 16.64
N ARG A 74 -5.54 -25.32 15.34
CA ARG A 74 -4.37 -24.63 14.77
C ARG A 74 -4.55 -23.12 14.80
N LEU A 75 -3.47 -22.40 15.08
CA LEU A 75 -3.45 -20.95 15.10
C LEU A 75 -3.38 -20.39 13.68
N LEU A 76 -4.35 -19.56 13.36
CA LEU A 76 -4.45 -18.79 12.14
C LEU A 76 -4.28 -17.31 12.45
N VAL A 77 -4.01 -16.52 11.43
CA VAL A 77 -4.05 -15.06 11.47
C VAL A 77 -4.83 -14.51 10.27
N MET A 78 -5.47 -13.38 10.43
CA MET A 78 -5.82 -12.56 9.29
C MET A 78 -4.52 -12.00 8.71
N ARG A 79 -4.28 -12.16 7.41
CA ARG A 79 -2.99 -11.83 6.78
C ARG A 79 -2.54 -10.40 7.14
N PRO A 80 -1.40 -10.24 7.82
CA PRO A 80 -0.86 -8.92 8.16
C PRO A 80 0.03 -8.33 7.05
N ASP A 81 0.31 -9.14 6.01
CA ASP A 81 1.19 -8.84 4.89
C ASP A 81 0.77 -9.68 3.68
N CYS A 82 1.03 -9.20 2.46
CA CYS A 82 0.73 -9.93 1.22
C CYS A 82 1.95 -10.67 0.66
N THR A 83 3.17 -10.20 0.92
CA THR A 83 4.38 -10.72 0.27
C THR A 83 4.72 -12.15 0.73
N ALA A 84 4.62 -12.46 2.03
CA ALA A 84 4.87 -13.83 2.53
C ALA A 84 3.83 -14.85 2.00
N PRO A 85 2.51 -14.57 1.97
CA PRO A 85 1.52 -15.38 1.26
C PRO A 85 1.82 -15.59 -0.23
N ILE A 86 2.32 -14.54 -0.91
CA ILE A 86 2.69 -14.64 -2.33
C ILE A 86 3.94 -15.50 -2.51
N ALA A 87 4.95 -15.38 -1.64
CA ALA A 87 6.12 -16.27 -1.67
C ALA A 87 5.72 -17.73 -1.48
N ARG A 88 4.81 -18.02 -0.52
CA ARG A 88 4.22 -19.37 -0.31
C ARG A 88 3.47 -19.83 -1.58
N LEU A 89 2.69 -18.95 -2.22
CA LEU A 89 1.96 -19.26 -3.46
C LEU A 89 2.92 -19.64 -4.57
N VAL A 90 4.01 -18.88 -4.78
CA VAL A 90 5.03 -19.18 -5.79
C VAL A 90 5.68 -20.53 -5.51
N ALA A 91 6.05 -20.81 -4.27
CA ALA A 91 6.64 -22.08 -3.87
C ALA A 91 5.71 -23.29 -4.07
N SER A 92 4.40 -23.09 -3.92
CA SER A 92 3.44 -24.18 -4.06
C SER A 92 2.92 -24.39 -5.49
N HIS A 93 2.82 -23.34 -6.31
CA HIS A 93 2.21 -23.41 -7.63
C HIS A 93 3.18 -23.23 -8.80
N PHE A 94 4.33 -22.59 -8.58
CA PHE A 94 5.29 -22.28 -9.64
C PHE A 94 6.68 -22.89 -9.40
N LYS A 95 6.78 -23.90 -8.52
CA LYS A 95 8.03 -24.54 -8.13
C LYS A 95 8.88 -25.02 -9.33
N ASP A 96 8.22 -25.56 -10.34
CA ASP A 96 8.86 -26.14 -11.53
C ASP A 96 8.81 -25.21 -12.76
N ALA A 97 8.35 -23.95 -12.59
CA ALA A 97 8.22 -22.99 -13.66
C ALA A 97 9.44 -22.04 -13.70
N GLU A 98 9.87 -21.70 -14.92
CA GLU A 98 10.91 -20.70 -15.11
C GLU A 98 10.37 -19.28 -14.96
N GLY A 99 11.02 -18.46 -14.11
CA GLY A 99 10.72 -17.03 -13.95
C GLY A 99 11.32 -16.16 -15.05
N PRO A 100 11.23 -14.82 -14.96
CA PRO A 100 10.68 -14.08 -13.82
C PRO A 100 9.16 -14.08 -13.77
N PHE A 101 8.61 -14.07 -12.55
CA PHE A 101 7.17 -13.97 -12.29
C PHE A 101 6.83 -12.50 -11.98
N ARG A 102 5.92 -11.93 -12.75
CA ARG A 102 5.33 -10.61 -12.52
C ARG A 102 3.92 -10.81 -11.99
N LEU A 103 3.74 -10.57 -10.70
CA LEU A 103 2.48 -10.79 -9.99
C LEU A 103 1.97 -9.47 -9.44
N CYS A 104 0.66 -9.27 -9.45
CA CYS A 104 0.01 -8.11 -8.81
C CYS A 104 -1.21 -8.56 -8.02
N TYR A 105 -1.63 -7.71 -7.08
CA TYR A 105 -2.75 -7.99 -6.19
C TYR A 105 -3.51 -6.71 -5.79
N ASP A 106 -4.81 -6.87 -5.50
CA ASP A 106 -5.67 -5.92 -4.82
C ASP A 106 -6.27 -6.60 -3.59
N GLU A 107 -5.65 -6.43 -2.45
CA GLU A 107 -5.97 -7.17 -1.24
C GLU A 107 -6.00 -6.26 -0.01
N THR A 108 -6.66 -6.70 1.06
CA THR A 108 -6.64 -6.01 2.36
C THR A 108 -5.74 -6.78 3.32
N VAL A 109 -4.85 -6.08 4.01
CA VAL A 109 -4.09 -6.61 5.14
C VAL A 109 -4.67 -6.11 6.45
N PHE A 110 -4.47 -6.89 7.50
CA PHE A 110 -5.10 -6.68 8.81
C PHE A 110 -4.02 -6.55 9.88
N ARG A 111 -3.94 -5.37 10.49
CA ARG A 111 -2.98 -5.10 11.56
C ARG A 111 -3.68 -4.44 12.74
N SER A 112 -3.52 -5.00 13.92
CA SER A 112 -4.03 -4.38 15.13
C SER A 112 -3.28 -3.07 15.38
N ALA A 113 -4.01 -1.98 15.43
CA ALA A 113 -3.49 -0.64 15.71
C ALA A 113 -3.40 -0.38 17.22
N ALA A 114 -3.04 -1.38 18.03
CA ALA A 114 -3.02 -1.28 19.48
C ALA A 114 -2.22 -0.03 19.93
N GLY A 115 -2.93 0.93 20.52
CA GLY A 115 -2.36 2.14 21.11
C GLY A 115 -2.16 3.32 20.15
N LEU A 116 -2.57 3.23 18.87
CA LEU A 116 -2.57 4.36 17.95
C LEU A 116 -4.01 4.84 17.74
N ASP A 117 -4.41 5.88 18.46
CA ASP A 117 -5.73 6.49 18.33
C ASP A 117 -5.99 6.88 16.87
N GLY A 118 -6.99 6.24 16.26
CA GLY A 118 -7.47 6.55 14.92
C GLY A 118 -6.77 5.85 13.75
N ALA A 119 -5.87 4.90 13.99
CA ALA A 119 -5.30 4.11 12.91
C ALA A 119 -6.26 2.99 12.44
N ASP A 120 -6.43 2.84 11.12
CA ASP A 120 -7.23 1.75 10.53
C ASP A 120 -6.50 0.41 10.73
N SER A 121 -7.26 -0.62 11.14
CA SER A 121 -6.79 -2.02 11.22
C SER A 121 -6.98 -2.78 9.90
N GLU A 122 -7.85 -2.30 9.03
CA GLU A 122 -8.09 -2.80 7.68
C GLU A 122 -7.37 -1.91 6.68
N LEU A 123 -6.28 -2.40 6.12
CA LEU A 123 -5.39 -1.65 5.26
C LEU A 123 -5.49 -2.17 3.82
N PRO A 124 -6.35 -1.60 2.97
CA PRO A 124 -6.44 -1.98 1.58
C PRO A 124 -5.16 -1.59 0.83
N GLN A 125 -4.61 -2.53 0.08
CA GLN A 125 -3.36 -2.40 -0.67
C GLN A 125 -3.54 -2.91 -2.10
N CYS A 126 -2.93 -2.21 -3.07
CA CYS A 126 -2.62 -2.75 -4.39
C CYS A 126 -1.11 -2.82 -4.52
N GLY A 127 -0.59 -3.96 -4.95
CA GLY A 127 0.85 -4.13 -5.02
C GLY A 127 1.31 -5.03 -6.14
N VAL A 128 2.62 -5.09 -6.31
CA VAL A 128 3.30 -5.94 -7.29
C VAL A 128 4.46 -6.66 -6.66
N GLU A 129 4.71 -7.88 -7.14
CA GLU A 129 5.87 -8.69 -6.79
C GLU A 129 6.55 -9.20 -8.06
N LEU A 130 7.83 -8.87 -8.21
CA LEU A 130 8.71 -9.33 -9.28
C LEU A 130 9.67 -10.37 -8.70
N ILE A 131 9.41 -11.63 -8.99
CA ILE A 131 10.17 -12.76 -8.43
C ILE A 131 10.99 -13.44 -9.51
N GLY A 132 12.26 -13.73 -9.22
CA GLY A 132 13.20 -14.33 -10.17
C GLY A 132 13.91 -13.30 -11.06
N ALA A 133 13.93 -12.01 -10.68
CA ALA A 133 14.65 -10.95 -11.39
C ALA A 133 15.76 -10.34 -10.50
N PRO A 134 16.92 -10.97 -10.41
CA PRO A 134 18.03 -10.47 -9.61
C PRO A 134 18.67 -9.22 -10.22
N GLY A 135 19.31 -8.42 -9.37
CA GLY A 135 20.21 -7.33 -9.79
C GLY A 135 19.50 -6.07 -10.27
N LEU A 136 20.30 -5.18 -10.86
CA LEU A 136 19.96 -3.79 -11.17
C LEU A 136 18.70 -3.63 -12.04
N ARG A 137 18.50 -4.49 -13.05
CA ARG A 137 17.35 -4.36 -13.96
C ARG A 137 16.02 -4.63 -13.26
N GLY A 138 15.99 -5.57 -12.30
CA GLY A 138 14.82 -5.80 -11.48
C GLY A 138 14.52 -4.60 -10.57
N ASP A 139 15.56 -3.98 -9.98
CA ASP A 139 15.41 -2.79 -9.14
C ASP A 139 14.85 -1.61 -9.96
N ILE A 140 15.40 -1.37 -11.15
CA ILE A 140 14.94 -0.30 -12.06
C ILE A 140 13.47 -0.53 -12.47
N GLU A 141 13.10 -1.77 -12.81
CA GLU A 141 11.71 -2.11 -13.18
C GLU A 141 10.76 -1.76 -12.05
N ILE A 142 11.04 -2.23 -10.82
CA ILE A 142 10.17 -2.02 -9.66
C ILE A 142 10.10 -0.56 -9.25
N VAL A 143 11.22 0.15 -9.16
CA VAL A 143 11.22 1.58 -8.77
C VAL A 143 10.55 2.44 -9.84
N SER A 144 10.80 2.17 -11.13
CA SER A 144 10.13 2.86 -12.23
C SER A 144 8.61 2.64 -12.20
N LEU A 145 8.16 1.40 -11.93
CA LEU A 145 6.74 1.07 -11.83
C LEU A 145 6.10 1.72 -10.59
N ALA A 146 6.83 1.86 -9.47
CA ALA A 146 6.35 2.57 -8.30
C ALA A 146 6.05 4.05 -8.61
N VAL A 147 6.92 4.73 -9.36
CA VAL A 147 6.67 6.11 -9.85
C VAL A 147 5.42 6.16 -10.73
N ASP A 148 5.30 5.22 -11.69
CA ASP A 148 4.15 5.18 -12.59
C ASP A 148 2.85 4.87 -11.83
N ALA A 149 2.89 4.02 -10.79
CA ALA A 149 1.73 3.68 -9.95
C ALA A 149 1.17 4.92 -9.22
N VAL A 150 2.03 5.69 -8.58
CA VAL A 150 1.63 6.91 -7.88
C VAL A 150 1.05 7.94 -8.85
N ARG A 151 1.66 8.10 -10.03
CA ARG A 151 1.18 9.00 -11.10
C ARG A 151 -0.16 8.55 -11.68
N SER A 152 -0.35 7.25 -11.90
CA SER A 152 -1.60 6.69 -12.46
C SER A 152 -2.78 6.87 -11.50
N ALA A 153 -2.51 6.83 -10.19
CA ALA A 153 -3.50 7.10 -9.15
C ALA A 153 -3.84 8.61 -9.01
N GLY A 154 -3.20 9.49 -9.79
CA GLY A 154 -3.52 10.91 -9.88
C GLY A 154 -2.62 11.85 -9.09
N LEU A 155 -1.63 11.37 -8.33
CA LEU A 155 -0.69 12.25 -7.62
C LEU A 155 0.26 12.93 -8.59
N ARG A 156 0.54 14.21 -8.33
CA ARG A 156 1.47 15.04 -9.10
C ARG A 156 2.66 15.53 -8.26
N ASP A 157 2.39 15.89 -7.02
CA ASP A 157 3.40 16.33 -6.07
C ASP A 157 3.68 15.20 -5.07
N PHE A 158 4.82 14.53 -5.24
CA PHE A 158 5.27 13.44 -4.37
C PHE A 158 6.78 13.28 -4.45
N ARG A 159 7.34 12.61 -3.45
CA ARG A 159 8.73 12.19 -3.40
C ARG A 159 8.81 10.69 -3.17
N LEU A 160 9.58 10.01 -4.01
CA LEU A 160 9.98 8.62 -3.81
C LEU A 160 11.39 8.63 -3.24
N GLU A 161 11.49 8.33 -1.96
CA GLU A 161 12.75 8.23 -1.23
C GLU A 161 13.36 6.85 -1.44
N LEU A 162 14.63 6.81 -1.85
CA LEU A 162 15.38 5.58 -2.06
C LEU A 162 16.47 5.43 -1.00
N GLY A 163 16.56 4.25 -0.40
CA GLY A 163 17.64 3.82 0.47
C GLY A 163 18.16 2.44 0.03
N HIS A 164 19.12 1.91 0.75
CA HIS A 164 19.68 0.58 0.48
C HIS A 164 20.10 -0.12 1.76
N ALA A 165 19.60 -1.33 1.99
CA ALA A 165 19.88 -2.12 3.19
C ALA A 165 21.38 -2.30 3.47
N ASP A 166 22.15 -2.60 2.42
CA ASP A 166 23.61 -2.85 2.56
C ASP A 166 24.40 -1.64 2.98
N PHE A 167 23.88 -0.42 2.87
CA PHE A 167 24.56 0.75 3.40
C PHE A 167 24.65 0.68 4.94
N PHE A 168 23.52 0.40 5.58
CA PHE A 168 23.47 0.22 7.04
C PHE A 168 24.23 -1.04 7.48
N PHE A 169 23.93 -2.20 6.87
CA PHE A 169 24.56 -3.46 7.24
C PHE A 169 26.08 -3.49 7.04
N GLY A 170 26.60 -2.82 6.01
CA GLY A 170 28.05 -2.69 5.82
C GLY A 170 28.72 -1.97 6.98
N LEU A 171 28.09 -0.91 7.53
CA LEU A 171 28.63 -0.14 8.65
C LEU A 171 28.52 -0.92 9.98
N THR A 172 27.39 -1.58 10.23
CA THR A 172 27.18 -2.34 11.49
C THR A 172 28.06 -3.57 11.54
N GLU A 173 28.26 -4.27 10.41
CA GLU A 173 29.16 -5.42 10.28
C GLU A 173 30.62 -5.03 10.51
N GLU A 174 31.07 -3.88 9.98
CA GLU A 174 32.42 -3.36 10.20
C GLU A 174 32.71 -3.06 11.68
N LEU A 175 31.69 -2.60 12.42
CA LEU A 175 31.79 -2.38 13.86
C LEU A 175 31.67 -3.66 14.68
N GLY A 176 31.25 -4.76 14.08
CA GLY A 176 31.03 -6.04 14.76
C GLY A 176 29.89 -5.96 15.79
N LEU A 177 28.83 -5.23 15.49
CA LEU A 177 27.69 -5.05 16.39
C LEU A 177 26.97 -6.39 16.65
N SER A 178 26.47 -6.54 17.87
CA SER A 178 25.53 -7.61 18.16
C SER A 178 24.18 -7.34 17.47
N ARG A 179 23.37 -8.39 17.26
CA ARG A 179 22.01 -8.23 16.71
C ARG A 179 21.15 -7.30 17.57
N GLU A 180 21.32 -7.37 18.90
CA GLU A 180 20.60 -6.52 19.85
C GLU A 180 20.97 -5.03 19.69
N ASP A 181 22.28 -4.73 19.56
CA ASP A 181 22.77 -3.37 19.33
C ASP A 181 22.34 -2.83 17.97
N GLU A 182 22.31 -3.68 16.94
CA GLU A 182 21.85 -3.32 15.61
C GLU A 182 20.34 -3.01 15.60
N GLU A 183 19.52 -3.79 16.30
CA GLU A 183 18.09 -3.52 16.47
C GLU A 183 17.86 -2.21 17.26
N ALA A 184 18.63 -1.98 18.31
CA ALA A 184 18.59 -0.74 19.08
C ALA A 184 18.97 0.49 18.22
N LEU A 185 20.02 0.38 17.40
CA LEU A 185 20.42 1.45 16.47
C LEU A 185 19.33 1.75 15.44
N ARG A 186 18.73 0.71 14.86
CA ARG A 186 17.61 0.88 13.92
C ARG A 186 16.46 1.63 14.57
N ALA A 187 16.04 1.22 15.76
CA ALA A 187 14.96 1.87 16.49
C ALA A 187 15.26 3.35 16.78
N CYS A 188 16.53 3.69 17.09
CA CYS A 188 16.96 5.07 17.29
C CYS A 188 16.92 5.90 16.02
N ILE A 189 17.35 5.34 14.89
CA ILE A 189 17.33 6.02 13.59
C ILE A 189 15.87 6.25 13.15
N GLU A 190 14.99 5.23 13.24
CA GLU A 190 13.58 5.31 12.91
C GLU A 190 12.82 6.35 13.76
N SER A 191 13.06 6.35 15.07
CA SER A 191 12.44 7.29 16.01
C SER A 191 13.10 8.67 15.99
N ARG A 192 14.18 8.87 15.20
CA ARG A 192 14.99 10.08 15.16
C ARG A 192 15.52 10.52 16.54
N SER A 193 15.83 9.52 17.38
CA SER A 193 16.38 9.74 18.72
C SER A 193 17.90 9.92 18.65
N PHE A 194 18.35 11.09 18.19
CA PHE A 194 19.77 11.36 17.91
C PHE A 194 20.67 11.28 19.16
N ALA A 195 20.17 11.69 20.32
CA ALA A 195 20.93 11.58 21.57
C ALA A 195 21.20 10.12 21.95
N LEU A 196 20.21 9.26 21.81
CA LEU A 196 20.37 7.83 22.09
C LEU A 196 21.26 7.13 21.03
N LEU A 197 21.16 7.56 19.78
CA LEU A 197 22.06 7.10 18.71
C LEU A 197 23.52 7.43 19.05
N ASP A 198 23.78 8.66 19.49
CA ASP A 198 25.14 9.10 19.91
C ASP A 198 25.65 8.28 21.10
N GLU A 199 24.81 7.98 22.08
CA GLU A 199 25.14 7.09 23.21
C GLU A 199 25.50 5.68 22.78
N LEU A 200 24.69 5.07 21.93
CA LEU A 200 24.91 3.71 21.43
C LEU A 200 26.21 3.61 20.61
N VAL A 201 26.52 4.65 19.84
CA VAL A 201 27.74 4.66 19.01
C VAL A 201 28.96 5.22 19.76
N ALA A 202 28.81 5.74 21.00
CA ALA A 202 29.92 6.37 21.75
C ALA A 202 31.10 5.42 22.06
N GLY A 203 30.80 4.11 22.21
CA GLY A 203 31.81 3.08 22.46
C GLY A 203 32.62 2.67 21.22
N TYR A 204 32.21 3.10 20.04
CA TYR A 204 32.79 2.74 18.75
C TYR A 204 33.57 3.93 18.15
N SER A 205 34.60 3.60 17.37
CA SER A 205 35.49 4.60 16.70
C SER A 205 35.70 4.20 15.23
N GLY A 206 36.26 5.13 14.45
CA GLY A 206 36.54 4.92 13.03
C GLY A 206 35.46 5.50 12.11
N GLU A 207 35.63 5.26 10.81
CA GLU A 207 34.76 5.80 9.75
C GLU A 207 33.33 5.30 9.88
N ALA A 208 33.10 4.00 10.10
CA ALA A 208 31.77 3.41 10.23
C ALA A 208 30.96 4.04 11.40
N ALA A 209 31.60 4.26 12.56
CA ALA A 209 30.94 4.90 13.69
C ALA A 209 30.56 6.36 13.39
N GLN A 210 31.44 7.10 12.68
CA GLN A 210 31.16 8.47 12.26
C GLN A 210 30.03 8.51 11.23
N CYS A 211 30.04 7.59 10.28
CA CYS A 211 29.01 7.46 9.26
C CYS A 211 27.64 7.12 9.87
N LEU A 212 27.57 6.21 10.86
CA LEU A 212 26.32 5.90 11.57
C LEU A 212 25.75 7.12 12.32
N ARG A 213 26.57 7.95 12.94
CA ARG A 213 26.12 9.22 13.55
C ARG A 213 25.56 10.20 12.53
N ARG A 214 26.10 10.18 11.29
CA ARG A 214 25.64 11.05 10.20
C ARG A 214 24.41 10.51 9.48
N LEU A 215 24.14 9.22 9.60
CA LEU A 215 23.10 8.51 8.84
C LEU A 215 21.72 9.19 8.86
N PRO A 216 21.20 9.68 10.01
CA PRO A 216 19.91 10.38 10.04
C PRO A 216 19.87 11.71 9.29
N TYR A 217 21.02 12.24 8.87
CA TYR A 217 21.16 13.48 8.13
C TYR A 217 21.50 13.25 6.65
N LEU A 218 21.74 12.01 6.25
CA LEU A 218 22.04 11.63 4.86
C LEU A 218 20.74 11.44 4.06
N PHE A 219 20.01 12.54 3.88
CA PHE A 219 18.80 12.58 3.07
C PHE A 219 18.77 13.85 2.20
N GLY A 220 18.24 13.73 0.97
CA GLY A 220 18.18 14.85 0.03
C GLY A 220 18.20 14.42 -1.43
N GLY A 221 18.79 15.26 -2.27
CA GLY A 221 18.99 14.99 -3.68
C GLY A 221 20.17 14.03 -3.95
N PRO A 222 20.58 13.88 -5.24
CA PRO A 222 21.66 12.97 -5.61
C PRO A 222 23.02 13.33 -5.01
N GLU A 223 23.23 14.57 -4.56
CA GLU A 223 24.45 15.04 -3.87
C GLU A 223 24.72 14.27 -2.57
N ILE A 224 23.67 13.74 -1.93
CA ILE A 224 23.81 12.93 -0.71
C ILE A 224 24.58 11.63 -0.97
N LEU A 225 24.50 11.10 -2.17
CA LEU A 225 25.27 9.89 -2.54
C LEU A 225 26.77 10.17 -2.60
N ASP A 226 27.18 11.39 -2.96
CA ASP A 226 28.60 11.80 -2.95
C ASP A 226 29.07 12.02 -1.51
N GLU A 227 28.25 12.67 -0.67
CA GLU A 227 28.53 12.84 0.77
C GLU A 227 28.68 11.48 1.46
N ALA A 228 27.75 10.55 1.23
CA ALA A 228 27.79 9.22 1.82
C ALA A 228 29.03 8.42 1.40
N ALA A 229 29.40 8.47 0.11
CA ALA A 229 30.59 7.79 -0.39
C ALA A 229 31.88 8.36 0.21
N ALA A 230 31.92 9.66 0.57
CA ALA A 230 33.06 10.29 1.21
C ALA A 230 33.21 9.98 2.71
N LEU A 231 32.13 9.45 3.35
CA LEU A 231 32.12 9.17 4.80
C LEU A 231 32.57 7.74 5.15
N THR A 232 32.74 6.85 4.17
CA THR A 232 33.10 5.46 4.43
C THR A 232 33.99 4.89 3.34
N SER A 233 34.90 4.01 3.73
CA SER A 233 35.67 3.16 2.82
C SER A 233 35.14 1.73 2.77
N ASN A 234 34.02 1.43 3.45
CA ASN A 234 33.43 0.11 3.51
C ASN A 234 32.93 -0.32 2.11
N PRO A 235 33.42 -1.45 1.54
CA PRO A 235 33.11 -1.82 0.16
C PRO A 235 31.64 -2.19 -0.03
N ARG A 236 30.95 -2.74 0.99
CA ARG A 236 29.53 -3.09 0.94
C ARG A 236 28.66 -1.82 0.92
N ALA A 237 28.98 -0.86 1.79
CA ALA A 237 28.29 0.43 1.81
C ALA A 237 28.51 1.23 0.51
N LEU A 238 29.73 1.25 -0.03
CA LEU A 238 30.03 1.91 -1.30
C LEU A 238 29.31 1.26 -2.47
N ALA A 239 29.20 -0.09 -2.52
CA ALA A 239 28.46 -0.79 -3.54
C ALA A 239 26.94 -0.46 -3.48
N ALA A 240 26.40 -0.26 -2.27
CA ALA A 240 25.03 0.22 -2.08
C ALA A 240 24.81 1.63 -2.66
N VAL A 241 25.74 2.55 -2.41
CA VAL A 241 25.69 3.90 -2.99
C VAL A 241 25.74 3.86 -4.51
N GLU A 242 26.66 3.09 -5.10
CA GLU A 242 26.75 2.95 -6.58
C GLU A 242 25.47 2.33 -7.15
N ARG A 243 24.86 1.34 -6.48
CA ARG A 243 23.57 0.78 -6.89
C ARG A 243 22.48 1.86 -6.94
N LEU A 244 22.38 2.72 -5.94
CA LEU A 244 21.44 3.84 -5.93
C LEU A 244 21.70 4.83 -7.06
N ARG A 245 22.99 5.15 -7.33
CA ARG A 245 23.39 6.01 -8.47
C ARG A 245 22.97 5.42 -9.81
N ASP A 246 23.16 4.12 -10.01
CA ASP A 246 22.80 3.46 -11.25
C ASP A 246 21.28 3.46 -11.46
N ILE A 247 20.50 3.15 -10.42
CA ILE A 247 19.04 3.25 -10.47
C ILE A 247 18.63 4.69 -10.83
N TRP A 248 19.19 5.69 -10.17
CA TRP A 248 18.86 7.09 -10.40
C TRP A 248 19.18 7.54 -11.82
N ARG A 249 20.37 7.19 -12.36
CA ARG A 249 20.77 7.53 -13.75
C ARG A 249 19.75 7.00 -14.76
N GLU A 250 19.31 5.78 -14.60
CA GLU A 250 18.31 5.17 -15.48
C GLU A 250 16.93 5.85 -15.33
N LEU A 251 16.53 6.19 -14.11
CA LEU A 251 15.27 6.92 -13.87
C LEU A 251 15.31 8.33 -14.46
N VAL A 252 16.43 9.03 -14.37
CA VAL A 252 16.63 10.34 -15.01
C VAL A 252 16.52 10.22 -16.51
N SER A 253 17.19 9.23 -17.11
CA SER A 253 17.14 8.98 -18.57
C SER A 253 15.72 8.70 -19.07
N ALA A 254 14.88 8.12 -18.20
CA ALA A 254 13.47 7.82 -18.45
C ALA A 254 12.51 8.96 -18.07
N GLY A 255 13.01 10.15 -17.70
CA GLY A 255 12.19 11.30 -17.29
C GLY A 255 11.45 11.11 -15.97
N ARG A 256 12.03 10.34 -15.04
CA ARG A 256 11.46 10.06 -13.71
C ARG A 256 12.33 10.55 -12.55
N GLY A 257 13.44 11.24 -12.81
CA GLY A 257 14.41 11.66 -11.80
C GLY A 257 13.93 12.81 -10.90
N ASP A 258 13.00 13.62 -11.35
CA ASP A 258 12.49 14.83 -10.68
C ASP A 258 11.74 14.55 -9.36
N CYS A 259 11.14 13.37 -9.24
CA CYS A 259 10.43 12.95 -8.04
C CYS A 259 11.25 12.06 -7.09
N ILE A 260 12.52 11.79 -7.41
CA ILE A 260 13.40 10.93 -6.62
C ILE A 260 14.18 11.76 -5.60
N SER A 261 14.30 11.24 -4.39
CA SER A 261 15.22 11.66 -3.34
C SER A 261 15.87 10.43 -2.71
N PHE A 262 16.87 10.66 -1.88
CA PHE A 262 17.60 9.60 -1.19
C PHE A 262 17.48 9.79 0.31
N ASP A 263 17.33 8.69 1.04
CA ASP A 263 17.38 8.64 2.50
C ASP A 263 18.14 7.37 2.91
N LEU A 264 19.42 7.53 3.26
CA LEU A 264 20.25 6.40 3.68
C LEU A 264 19.95 5.96 5.12
N GLY A 265 19.20 6.78 5.87
CA GLY A 265 18.61 6.43 7.17
C GLY A 265 17.30 5.65 7.06
N LEU A 266 16.91 5.22 5.87
CA LEU A 266 15.74 4.36 5.65
C LEU A 266 16.06 2.93 6.10
N VAL A 267 15.95 2.69 7.42
CA VAL A 267 16.28 1.39 8.05
C VAL A 267 15.07 0.55 8.41
N GLN A 268 13.86 1.09 8.22
CA GLN A 268 12.61 0.37 8.49
C GLN A 268 12.45 -0.85 7.59
N GLY A 269 12.11 -1.99 8.18
CA GLY A 269 11.94 -3.23 7.44
C GLY A 269 13.24 -3.89 6.98
N LEU A 270 14.41 -3.46 7.48
CA LEU A 270 15.71 -4.06 7.12
C LEU A 270 15.80 -5.56 7.42
N ASP A 271 15.00 -6.06 8.36
CA ASP A 271 14.93 -7.50 8.61
C ASP A 271 14.42 -8.29 7.40
N TYR A 272 13.68 -7.63 6.53
CA TYR A 272 13.04 -8.21 5.36
C TYR A 272 13.81 -7.87 4.07
N TYR A 273 14.30 -6.62 3.95
CA TYR A 273 14.92 -6.12 2.73
C TYR A 273 16.41 -6.44 2.66
N THR A 274 16.88 -6.82 1.46
CA THR A 274 18.26 -7.21 1.18
C THR A 274 18.96 -6.30 0.17
N GLY A 275 18.31 -5.25 -0.29
CA GLY A 275 18.79 -4.38 -1.36
C GLY A 275 18.18 -2.99 -1.29
N VAL A 276 17.75 -2.46 -2.45
CA VAL A 276 17.05 -1.18 -2.51
C VAL A 276 15.77 -1.20 -1.70
N ILE A 277 15.52 -0.11 -0.97
CA ILE A 277 14.29 0.15 -0.20
C ILE A 277 13.76 1.49 -0.66
N PHE A 278 12.44 1.64 -0.70
CA PHE A 278 11.85 2.91 -1.07
C PHE A 278 10.49 3.15 -0.42
N ARG A 279 10.20 4.45 -0.21
CA ARG A 279 8.91 4.94 0.31
C ARG A 279 8.46 6.14 -0.50
N CYS A 280 7.17 6.31 -0.65
CA CYS A 280 6.61 7.48 -1.31
C CYS A 280 5.84 8.36 -0.32
N TRP A 281 6.16 9.63 -0.33
CA TRP A 281 5.51 10.67 0.46
C TRP A 281 4.85 11.69 -0.45
N THR A 282 3.75 12.25 0.03
CA THR A 282 3.04 13.35 -0.63
C THR A 282 2.45 14.29 0.42
N PRO A 283 2.39 15.60 0.17
CA PRO A 283 1.73 16.53 1.07
C PRO A 283 0.27 16.12 1.32
N GLY A 284 -0.16 16.23 2.59
CA GLY A 284 -1.52 15.89 3.00
C GLY A 284 -1.78 14.42 3.31
N ALA A 285 -0.87 13.50 3.01
CA ALA A 285 -0.97 12.13 3.46
C ALA A 285 -0.55 11.98 4.94
N PRO A 286 -1.28 11.21 5.75
CA PRO A 286 -0.92 10.98 7.16
C PRO A 286 0.30 10.08 7.32
N SER A 287 0.64 9.31 6.31
CA SER A 287 1.75 8.36 6.26
C SER A 287 2.25 8.20 4.83
N SER A 288 3.29 7.39 4.62
CA SER A 288 3.71 7.02 3.28
C SER A 288 2.55 6.39 2.50
N VAL A 289 2.43 6.73 1.22
CA VAL A 289 1.37 6.23 0.33
C VAL A 289 1.78 4.98 -0.44
N LEU A 290 3.06 4.65 -0.43
CA LEU A 290 3.65 3.47 -1.05
C LEU A 290 4.94 3.11 -0.32
N ALA A 291 5.20 1.82 -0.14
CA ALA A 291 6.49 1.31 0.31
C ALA A 291 6.84 0.01 -0.39
N GLY A 292 8.13 -0.24 -0.55
CA GLY A 292 8.64 -1.45 -1.19
C GLY A 292 10.15 -1.59 -1.11
N GLY A 293 10.67 -2.64 -1.73
CA GLY A 293 12.10 -2.92 -1.78
C GLY A 293 12.42 -4.31 -2.31
N ARG A 294 13.71 -4.70 -2.24
CA ARG A 294 14.25 -6.00 -2.62
C ARG A 294 14.38 -6.93 -1.41
N TYR A 295 13.95 -8.18 -1.55
CA TYR A 295 13.93 -9.20 -0.50
C TYR A 295 14.36 -10.59 -1.05
N ASP A 296 15.63 -10.76 -1.29
CA ASP A 296 16.16 -11.95 -1.98
C ASP A 296 16.19 -13.22 -1.10
N ARG A 297 15.95 -13.11 0.23
CA ARG A 297 16.00 -14.25 1.15
C ARG A 297 14.64 -14.87 1.45
N LEU A 298 13.55 -14.16 1.27
CA LEU A 298 12.22 -14.60 1.68
C LEU A 298 11.83 -15.96 1.08
N LEU A 299 12.12 -16.18 -0.22
CA LEU A 299 11.75 -17.43 -0.88
C LEU A 299 12.61 -18.62 -0.44
N CYS A 300 13.79 -18.38 0.18
CA CYS A 300 14.62 -19.43 0.75
C CYS A 300 13.91 -20.18 1.89
N ASP A 301 13.05 -19.49 2.66
CA ASP A 301 12.22 -20.12 3.70
C ASP A 301 11.25 -21.16 3.14
N PHE A 302 10.96 -21.10 1.84
CA PHE A 302 10.13 -22.06 1.10
C PHE A 302 10.93 -23.00 0.21
N GLY A 303 12.28 -22.99 0.33
CA GLY A 303 13.19 -23.85 -0.43
C GLY A 303 13.42 -23.41 -1.89
N LEU A 304 13.19 -22.12 -2.20
CA LEU A 304 13.44 -21.53 -3.52
C LEU A 304 14.50 -20.42 -3.43
N GLU A 305 15.59 -20.56 -4.18
CA GLU A 305 16.63 -19.52 -4.30
C GLU A 305 16.26 -18.53 -5.40
N LEU A 306 15.20 -17.73 -5.18
CA LEU A 306 14.72 -16.72 -6.12
C LEU A 306 14.75 -15.33 -5.49
N ALA A 307 15.40 -14.40 -6.20
CA ALA A 307 15.37 -12.99 -5.84
C ALA A 307 13.95 -12.43 -5.95
N GLY A 308 13.57 -11.55 -5.02
CA GLY A 308 12.28 -10.89 -5.02
C GLY A 308 12.41 -9.38 -4.85
N ALA A 309 11.55 -8.63 -5.50
CA ALA A 309 11.39 -7.19 -5.30
C ALA A 309 9.94 -6.79 -5.57
N GLY A 310 9.38 -5.90 -4.75
CA GLY A 310 7.99 -5.50 -4.91
C GLY A 310 7.66 -4.23 -4.14
N PHE A 311 6.41 -3.81 -4.24
CA PHE A 311 5.88 -2.70 -3.43
C PHE A 311 4.37 -2.84 -3.23
N ALA A 312 3.89 -2.17 -2.19
CA ALA A 312 2.47 -1.98 -1.90
C ALA A 312 2.11 -0.49 -1.94
N VAL A 313 1.03 -0.15 -2.63
CA VAL A 313 0.35 1.16 -2.54
C VAL A 313 -0.70 1.06 -1.43
N TYR A 314 -0.64 1.95 -0.45
CA TYR A 314 -1.60 2.06 0.64
C TYR A 314 -2.80 2.87 0.17
N VAL A 315 -3.83 2.18 -0.33
CA VAL A 315 -4.97 2.79 -1.02
C VAL A 315 -5.72 3.78 -0.12
N GLY A 316 -5.85 3.48 1.18
CA GLY A 316 -6.48 4.39 2.15
C GLY A 316 -5.71 5.70 2.34
N ALA A 317 -4.39 5.61 2.56
CA ALA A 317 -3.52 6.78 2.71
C ALA A 317 -3.49 7.62 1.42
N LEU A 318 -3.41 6.96 0.27
CA LEU A 318 -3.46 7.64 -1.02
C LEU A 318 -4.82 8.32 -1.26
N ALA A 319 -5.92 7.67 -0.90
CA ALA A 319 -7.25 8.23 -1.05
C ALA A 319 -7.48 9.49 -0.21
N SER A 320 -6.81 9.63 0.95
CA SER A 320 -6.92 10.82 1.79
C SER A 320 -6.32 12.08 1.16
N CYS A 321 -5.48 11.93 0.13
CA CYS A 321 -4.85 13.05 -0.58
C CYS A 321 -5.76 13.72 -1.61
N PHE A 322 -6.94 13.16 -1.88
CA PHE A 322 -7.85 13.67 -2.89
C PHE A 322 -9.16 14.17 -2.26
N GLU A 323 -9.66 15.29 -2.76
CA GLU A 323 -11.03 15.70 -2.52
C GLU A 323 -11.99 14.68 -3.14
N CYS A 324 -13.09 14.43 -2.46
CA CYS A 324 -14.10 13.49 -2.91
C CYS A 324 -15.39 14.24 -3.24
N PRO A 325 -15.71 14.47 -4.52
CA PRO A 325 -17.01 15.02 -4.87
C PRO A 325 -18.09 14.03 -4.44
N GLU A 326 -19.12 14.55 -3.79
CA GLU A 326 -20.30 13.75 -3.47
C GLU A 326 -20.86 13.13 -4.77
N PRO A 327 -21.32 11.87 -4.72
CA PRO A 327 -22.02 11.28 -5.84
C PRO A 327 -23.21 12.15 -6.21
N GLU A 328 -23.41 12.39 -7.49
CA GLU A 328 -24.62 13.10 -7.92
C GLU A 328 -25.86 12.37 -7.38
N ALA A 329 -26.68 13.07 -6.61
CA ALA A 329 -27.97 12.55 -6.17
C ALA A 329 -28.84 12.24 -7.39
N ALA A 330 -29.73 11.26 -7.26
CA ALA A 330 -30.72 10.98 -8.29
C ALA A 330 -31.54 12.26 -8.56
N LYS A 331 -31.69 12.57 -9.83
CA LYS A 331 -32.40 13.79 -10.27
C LYS A 331 -33.85 13.51 -10.65
N THR A 332 -34.20 12.23 -10.84
CA THR A 332 -35.50 11.79 -11.34
C THR A 332 -36.02 10.61 -10.55
N LEU A 333 -37.21 10.74 -10.00
CA LEU A 333 -37.97 9.65 -9.40
C LEU A 333 -38.98 9.11 -10.42
N ILE A 334 -39.06 7.80 -10.60
CA ILE A 334 -39.98 7.16 -11.53
C ILE A 334 -41.04 6.40 -10.74
N PHE A 335 -42.27 6.92 -10.71
CA PHE A 335 -43.45 6.19 -10.24
C PHE A 335 -44.10 5.44 -11.41
N TYR A 336 -44.56 4.20 -11.19
CA TYR A 336 -45.21 3.43 -12.23
C TYR A 336 -46.50 2.77 -11.73
N GLU A 337 -47.52 2.75 -12.58
CA GLU A 337 -48.76 2.04 -12.34
C GLU A 337 -48.57 0.53 -12.51
N SER A 338 -49.49 -0.25 -11.91
CA SER A 338 -49.47 -1.71 -12.04
C SER A 338 -49.49 -2.16 -13.51
N GLY A 339 -48.53 -2.97 -13.90
CA GLY A 339 -48.33 -3.47 -15.27
C GLY A 339 -47.43 -2.61 -16.16
N CYS A 340 -46.85 -1.49 -15.65
CA CYS A 340 -45.97 -0.58 -16.40
C CYS A 340 -44.52 -0.64 -15.91
N LEU A 341 -44.11 -1.71 -15.20
CA LEU A 341 -42.74 -1.84 -14.68
C LEU A 341 -41.68 -1.90 -15.79
N ALA A 342 -41.97 -2.59 -16.91
CA ALA A 342 -41.01 -2.75 -17.99
C ALA A 342 -40.64 -1.41 -18.61
N GLU A 343 -41.59 -0.50 -18.82
CA GLU A 343 -41.41 0.84 -19.32
C GLU A 343 -40.69 1.70 -18.32
N ALA A 344 -40.99 1.59 -17.01
CA ALA A 344 -40.30 2.31 -15.95
C ALA A 344 -38.83 1.90 -15.83
N VAL A 345 -38.52 0.58 -15.91
CA VAL A 345 -37.15 0.07 -15.88
C VAL A 345 -36.34 0.53 -17.10
N ALA A 346 -36.98 0.66 -18.27
CA ALA A 346 -36.33 1.17 -19.48
C ALA A 346 -35.89 2.66 -19.37
N LEU A 347 -36.47 3.39 -18.42
CA LEU A 347 -36.12 4.80 -18.13
C LEU A 347 -35.01 4.93 -17.07
N LEU A 348 -34.60 3.83 -16.45
CA LEU A 348 -33.49 3.86 -15.47
C LEU A 348 -32.17 4.17 -16.18
N GLY A 349 -31.46 5.10 -15.62
CA GLY A 349 -30.16 5.59 -16.12
C GLY A 349 -30.03 7.09 -15.83
N GLY A 350 -28.84 7.65 -15.99
CA GLY A 350 -28.62 9.09 -15.86
C GLY A 350 -29.05 9.73 -14.53
N GLY A 351 -29.06 8.95 -13.44
CA GLY A 351 -29.49 9.45 -12.13
C GLY A 351 -30.99 9.35 -11.91
N ALA A 352 -31.67 8.34 -12.46
CA ALA A 352 -33.07 8.02 -12.17
C ALA A 352 -33.19 6.85 -11.21
N GLU A 353 -34.17 6.87 -10.33
CA GLU A 353 -34.52 5.76 -9.41
C GLU A 353 -36.01 5.45 -9.46
N LEU A 354 -36.38 4.18 -9.18
CA LEU A 354 -37.78 3.78 -9.07
C LEU A 354 -38.34 4.23 -7.73
N SER A 355 -39.58 4.71 -7.76
CA SER A 355 -40.33 4.99 -6.55
C SER A 355 -40.67 3.69 -5.83
N CYS A 356 -40.41 3.63 -4.54
CA CYS A 356 -40.85 2.55 -3.64
C CYS A 356 -42.17 2.86 -2.92
N PHE A 357 -42.81 4.00 -3.20
CA PHE A 357 -44.05 4.41 -2.58
C PHE A 357 -45.27 3.79 -3.28
N ALA A 358 -46.33 3.59 -2.51
CA ALA A 358 -47.55 2.93 -3.01
C ALA A 358 -48.38 3.83 -3.94
N THR A 359 -48.26 5.13 -3.79
CA THR A 359 -49.07 6.10 -4.53
C THR A 359 -48.26 7.19 -5.22
N GLU A 360 -48.83 7.75 -6.31
CA GLU A 360 -48.24 8.91 -6.99
C GLU A 360 -48.06 10.11 -6.02
N ALA A 361 -49.04 10.32 -5.13
CA ALA A 361 -49.00 11.42 -4.18
C ALA A 361 -47.84 11.32 -3.18
N GLU A 362 -47.57 10.14 -2.66
CA GLU A 362 -46.42 9.90 -1.76
C GLU A 362 -45.08 10.05 -2.53
N SER A 363 -45.05 9.60 -3.77
CA SER A 363 -43.89 9.76 -4.67
C SER A 363 -43.61 11.22 -4.96
N LEU A 364 -44.66 12.02 -5.19
CA LEU A 364 -44.58 13.44 -5.43
C LEU A 364 -44.05 14.21 -4.19
N GLU A 365 -44.54 13.87 -3.02
CA GLU A 365 -44.08 14.47 -1.76
C GLU A 365 -42.59 14.15 -1.52
N TYR A 366 -42.17 12.91 -1.76
CA TYR A 366 -40.77 12.52 -1.65
C TYR A 366 -39.90 13.28 -2.68
N ALA A 367 -40.31 13.28 -3.95
CA ALA A 367 -39.58 13.99 -5.00
C ALA A 367 -39.41 15.48 -4.68
N ARG A 368 -40.44 16.11 -4.11
CA ARG A 368 -40.37 17.52 -3.67
C ARG A 368 -39.33 17.74 -2.59
N ARG A 369 -39.30 16.88 -1.55
CA ARG A 369 -38.33 16.97 -0.46
C ARG A 369 -36.90 16.69 -0.92
N ALA A 370 -36.74 15.79 -1.88
CA ALA A 370 -35.44 15.39 -2.42
C ALA A 370 -34.94 16.27 -3.57
N GLY A 371 -35.73 17.26 -4.02
CA GLY A 371 -35.38 18.13 -5.15
C GLY A 371 -35.32 17.39 -6.49
N MET A 372 -36.09 16.33 -6.66
CA MET A 372 -36.10 15.47 -7.83
C MET A 372 -37.28 15.79 -8.74
N LYS A 373 -37.18 15.53 -10.05
CA LYS A 373 -38.32 15.46 -10.95
C LYS A 373 -39.10 14.17 -10.74
N LEU A 374 -40.40 14.14 -10.96
CA LEU A 374 -41.21 12.94 -10.95
C LEU A 374 -41.63 12.56 -12.36
N LEU A 375 -41.34 11.37 -12.79
CA LEU A 375 -41.92 10.73 -13.96
C LEU A 375 -42.98 9.72 -13.52
N VAL A 376 -44.18 9.84 -14.08
CA VAL A 376 -45.31 8.93 -13.87
C VAL A 376 -45.47 8.07 -15.11
N VAL A 377 -45.29 6.78 -14.98
CA VAL A 377 -45.43 5.79 -16.06
C VAL A 377 -46.76 5.06 -15.91
N SER A 378 -47.65 5.25 -16.86
CA SER A 378 -48.98 4.65 -16.89
C SER A 378 -49.27 4.00 -18.25
N LYS A 379 -50.37 3.28 -18.34
CA LYS A 379 -50.84 2.66 -19.62
C LYS A 379 -51.13 3.73 -20.70
N ASN A 380 -51.31 5.00 -20.31
CA ASN A 380 -51.55 6.10 -21.20
C ASN A 380 -50.29 6.85 -21.65
N GLY A 381 -49.12 6.37 -21.20
CA GLY A 381 -47.82 6.96 -21.51
C GLY A 381 -47.08 7.48 -20.29
N ILE A 382 -46.02 8.25 -20.55
CA ILE A 382 -45.15 8.84 -19.55
C ILE A 382 -45.48 10.31 -19.36
N LYS A 383 -45.66 10.73 -18.11
CA LYS A 383 -45.93 12.13 -17.74
C LYS A 383 -44.83 12.63 -16.82
N GLU A 384 -44.22 13.76 -17.12
CA GLU A 384 -43.33 14.48 -16.20
C GLU A 384 -44.18 15.39 -15.31
N VAL A 385 -43.94 15.34 -14.02
CA VAL A 385 -44.57 16.16 -12.99
C VAL A 385 -43.49 16.96 -12.29
N ASP A 386 -43.62 18.29 -12.32
CA ASP A 386 -42.73 19.15 -11.53
C ASP A 386 -43.24 19.17 -10.08
N PRO A 387 -42.44 18.69 -9.11
CA PRO A 387 -42.88 18.66 -7.71
C PRO A 387 -43.05 20.05 -7.07
N ASN A 388 -42.60 21.12 -7.71
CA ASN A 388 -42.63 22.50 -7.20
C ASN A 388 -43.78 23.33 -7.77
N VAL A 389 -44.53 22.77 -8.69
CA VAL A 389 -45.76 23.34 -9.28
C VAL A 389 -46.96 22.55 -8.76
#